data_767945187d723db50976cba4890328bd
#
_entry.id   767945187d723db50976cba4890328bd
#
_cell.length_a   1.000
_cell.length_b   1.000
_cell.length_c   1.000
_cell.angle_alpha   90.00
_cell.angle_beta   90.00
_cell.angle_gamma   90.00
#
_symmetry.space_group_name_H-M   'P 1'
#
loop_
_entity.id
_entity.type
_entity.pdbx_description
1 polymer ?
#
loop_
_entity_poly.entity_id
_entity_poly.type
_entity_poly.pdbx_seq_one_letter_code
_entity_poly.pdbx_strand_id
1 'polypeptide(L)'
;MPAEPAPAVATSRRPRVAVVLFNLGGPDAPESVRPFLVNLFTDPAILRVPGWVRPWLGRIIAWRRTKPASENYAILGGRSPLLELTEEQGRALEQVLNATGEMEAKSFIAMRYWHPMSDECAAAVKAWAPDEILLLPLYPQFSTTTTGSSMIAWEKAAAKAGIDAPTTTLCCFHSDDGFVESTAAIVRAAWDKARAELDPAVKLRILFSAHGLPESIVTAGDPYQWQVEQSVAHVAAKLGIADLDHVVCYQSRVTPQKWIGPSTEDELERAGHEKVAVLVVPIAFTSEHSETLVELDVEYREEAEKFGIPAYFRAPAQNSDPGFIASLASLVRRARASERSLCSFAGARQCPKQHGDCPHARAAQRQQGARAKVAA
;
A
#
# COMPACT_ATOMS: atom_id res chain seq x y z
N MET A 1 -6.35 -54.63 -39.53
CA MET A 1 -6.91 -53.99 -38.33
C MET A 1 -6.65 -52.51 -38.44
N PRO A 2 -7.64 -51.61 -38.47
CA PRO A 2 -7.39 -50.20 -38.49
C PRO A 2 -6.91 -49.73 -37.10
N ALA A 3 -5.88 -48.87 -37.05
CA ALA A 3 -5.33 -48.31 -35.85
C ALA A 3 -6.36 -47.41 -35.17
N GLU A 4 -6.57 -47.64 -33.88
CA GLU A 4 -7.40 -46.80 -33.02
C GLU A 4 -6.82 -45.35 -32.97
N PRO A 5 -7.64 -44.30 -33.15
CA PRO A 5 -7.14 -42.95 -33.05
C PRO A 5 -6.70 -42.67 -31.61
N ALA A 6 -5.48 -42.13 -31.47
CA ALA A 6 -4.96 -41.69 -30.19
C ALA A 6 -5.94 -40.68 -29.49
N PRO A 7 -6.14 -40.78 -28.17
CA PRO A 7 -7.03 -39.88 -27.47
C PRO A 7 -6.58 -38.44 -27.66
N ALA A 8 -7.51 -37.59 -28.10
CA ALA A 8 -7.28 -36.15 -28.20
C ALA A 8 -6.86 -35.62 -26.82
N VAL A 9 -5.66 -35.05 -26.72
CA VAL A 9 -5.21 -34.33 -25.54
C VAL A 9 -6.18 -33.14 -25.37
N ALA A 10 -7.06 -33.26 -24.40
CA ALA A 10 -7.92 -32.14 -24.01
C ALA A 10 -7.01 -30.98 -23.61
N THR A 11 -6.93 -29.95 -24.43
CA THR A 11 -6.27 -28.68 -24.06
C THR A 11 -7.05 -28.12 -22.91
N SER A 12 -6.56 -28.33 -21.69
CA SER A 12 -7.17 -27.74 -20.49
C SER A 12 -7.17 -26.24 -20.67
N ARG A 13 -8.34 -25.61 -20.56
CA ARG A 13 -8.49 -24.16 -20.59
C ARG A 13 -7.57 -23.56 -19.52
N ARG A 14 -6.87 -22.49 -19.87
CA ARG A 14 -6.08 -21.73 -18.88
C ARG A 14 -6.98 -21.26 -17.74
N PRO A 15 -6.57 -21.39 -16.47
CA PRO A 15 -7.34 -20.90 -15.35
C PRO A 15 -7.46 -19.36 -15.41
N ARG A 16 -8.67 -18.86 -15.16
CA ARG A 16 -8.95 -17.43 -15.09
C ARG A 16 -8.69 -16.94 -13.67
N VAL A 17 -7.68 -16.08 -13.52
CA VAL A 17 -7.23 -15.57 -12.22
C VAL A 17 -7.59 -14.08 -12.10
N ALA A 18 -8.54 -13.74 -11.23
CA ALA A 18 -8.84 -12.36 -10.91
C ALA A 18 -7.83 -11.85 -9.88
N VAL A 19 -7.05 -10.84 -10.25
CA VAL A 19 -6.15 -10.15 -9.32
C VAL A 19 -6.83 -8.88 -8.85
N VAL A 20 -7.29 -8.86 -7.59
CA VAL A 20 -7.97 -7.69 -6.99
C VAL A 20 -6.94 -6.81 -6.33
N LEU A 21 -6.72 -5.63 -6.90
CA LEU A 21 -5.79 -4.63 -6.40
C LEU A 21 -6.49 -3.75 -5.37
N PHE A 22 -6.02 -3.77 -4.12
CA PHE A 22 -6.52 -2.86 -3.08
C PHE A 22 -5.70 -1.59 -3.06
N ASN A 23 -6.38 -0.45 -3.11
CA ASN A 23 -5.78 0.86 -2.90
C ASN A 23 -6.72 1.79 -2.13
N LEU A 24 -6.20 2.94 -1.67
CA LEU A 24 -6.92 3.89 -0.82
C LEU A 24 -8.11 4.52 -1.55
N GLY A 25 -7.90 4.91 -2.80
CA GLY A 25 -8.79 5.77 -3.55
C GLY A 25 -8.53 7.25 -3.29
N GLY A 26 -9.07 8.08 -4.16
CA GLY A 26 -8.99 9.52 -4.05
C GLY A 26 -10.07 10.18 -4.90
N PRO A 27 -10.44 11.45 -4.64
CA PRO A 27 -11.50 12.12 -5.37
C PRO A 27 -11.13 12.26 -6.85
N ASP A 28 -12.09 11.99 -7.71
CA ASP A 28 -11.99 12.08 -9.18
C ASP A 28 -12.43 13.44 -9.73
N ALA A 29 -13.01 14.29 -8.86
CA ALA A 29 -13.46 15.64 -9.19
C ALA A 29 -13.49 16.51 -7.92
N PRO A 30 -13.51 17.86 -8.02
CA PRO A 30 -13.56 18.75 -6.86
C PRO A 30 -14.76 18.51 -5.93
N GLU A 31 -15.93 18.19 -6.48
CA GLU A 31 -17.14 17.86 -5.74
C GLU A 31 -17.05 16.53 -4.99
N SER A 32 -16.16 15.65 -5.41
CA SER A 32 -15.92 14.34 -4.81
C SER A 32 -15.06 14.41 -3.54
N VAL A 33 -14.37 15.51 -3.28
CA VAL A 33 -13.46 15.67 -2.12
C VAL A 33 -14.19 15.45 -0.80
N ARG A 34 -15.33 16.10 -0.60
CA ARG A 34 -16.09 15.95 0.65
C ARG A 34 -16.69 14.56 0.83
N PRO A 35 -17.34 13.95 -0.15
CA PRO A 35 -17.82 12.56 -0.05
C PRO A 35 -16.69 11.55 0.23
N PHE A 36 -15.53 11.69 -0.42
CA PHE A 36 -14.34 10.89 -0.14
C PHE A 36 -13.92 10.98 1.33
N LEU A 37 -13.80 12.21 1.85
CA LEU A 37 -13.44 12.43 3.27
C LEU A 37 -14.49 11.87 4.23
N VAL A 38 -15.78 11.91 3.89
CA VAL A 38 -16.84 11.28 4.69
C VAL A 38 -16.63 9.75 4.73
N ASN A 39 -16.35 9.12 3.61
CA ASN A 39 -16.09 7.68 3.57
C ASN A 39 -14.86 7.33 4.43
N LEU A 40 -13.78 8.10 4.32
CA LEU A 40 -12.56 7.92 5.10
C LEU A 40 -12.81 8.05 6.61
N PHE A 41 -13.42 9.15 7.06
CA PHE A 41 -13.60 9.42 8.49
C PHE A 41 -14.79 8.70 9.14
N THR A 42 -15.60 7.97 8.37
CA THR A 42 -16.65 7.08 8.92
C THR A 42 -16.21 5.63 9.01
N ASP A 43 -15.00 5.28 8.53
CA ASP A 43 -14.44 3.94 8.70
C ASP A 43 -14.08 3.67 10.17
N PRO A 44 -14.55 2.54 10.74
CA PRO A 44 -14.15 2.12 12.09
C PRO A 44 -12.65 1.84 12.25
N ALA A 45 -11.95 1.56 11.17
CA ALA A 45 -10.51 1.36 11.19
C ALA A 45 -9.74 2.68 11.38
N ILE A 46 -10.28 3.79 10.86
CA ILE A 46 -9.70 5.14 10.96
C ILE A 46 -10.19 5.86 12.22
N LEU A 47 -11.51 5.90 12.45
CA LEU A 47 -12.10 6.59 13.59
C LEU A 47 -12.65 5.59 14.62
N ARG A 48 -11.80 5.23 15.60
CA ARG A 48 -12.09 4.24 16.64
C ARG A 48 -12.92 4.83 17.78
N VAL A 49 -14.16 5.19 17.46
CA VAL A 49 -15.18 5.67 18.41
C VAL A 49 -16.43 4.79 18.36
N PRO A 50 -17.33 4.86 19.37
CA PRO A 50 -18.58 4.09 19.35
C PRO A 50 -19.34 4.26 18.04
N GLY A 51 -19.95 3.17 17.53
CA GLY A 51 -20.58 3.13 16.21
C GLY A 51 -21.70 4.17 16.01
N TRP A 52 -22.41 4.56 17.08
CA TRP A 52 -23.46 5.58 17.04
C TRP A 52 -22.92 7.03 16.96
N VAL A 53 -21.69 7.28 17.43
CA VAL A 53 -21.03 8.60 17.34
C VAL A 53 -20.33 8.79 16.00
N ARG A 54 -19.73 7.72 15.47
CA ARG A 54 -18.84 7.76 14.31
C ARG A 54 -19.42 8.46 13.08
N PRO A 55 -20.66 8.20 12.63
CA PRO A 55 -21.21 8.85 11.43
C PRO A 55 -21.32 10.36 11.56
N TRP A 56 -21.63 10.86 12.75
CA TRP A 56 -21.75 12.30 13.03
C TRP A 56 -20.37 12.96 13.13
N LEU A 57 -19.49 12.38 13.93
CA LEU A 57 -18.14 12.91 14.13
C LEU A 57 -17.34 12.86 12.81
N GLY A 58 -17.44 11.76 12.06
CA GLY A 58 -16.78 11.64 10.76
C GLY A 58 -17.23 12.72 9.76
N ARG A 59 -18.54 13.03 9.70
CA ARG A 59 -19.04 14.11 8.85
C ARG A 59 -18.56 15.51 9.29
N ILE A 60 -18.44 15.75 10.59
CA ILE A 60 -17.93 17.01 11.12
C ILE A 60 -16.45 17.16 10.77
N ILE A 61 -15.65 16.09 10.94
CA ILE A 61 -14.23 16.09 10.57
C ILE A 61 -14.08 16.31 9.06
N ALA A 62 -14.85 15.57 8.24
CA ALA A 62 -14.84 15.72 6.80
C ALA A 62 -15.18 17.16 6.37
N TRP A 63 -16.20 17.77 6.96
CA TRP A 63 -16.56 19.15 6.67
C TRP A 63 -15.42 20.13 6.96
N ARG A 64 -14.77 20.00 8.13
CA ARG A 64 -13.63 20.87 8.51
C ARG A 64 -12.43 20.67 7.59
N ARG A 65 -12.20 19.44 7.14
CA ARG A 65 -11.06 19.07 6.29
C ARG A 65 -11.31 19.30 4.80
N THR A 66 -12.55 19.57 4.39
CA THR A 66 -12.89 19.73 2.96
C THR A 66 -12.13 20.86 2.30
N LYS A 67 -12.08 22.05 2.95
CA LYS A 67 -11.41 23.21 2.35
C LYS A 67 -9.91 22.96 2.13
N PRO A 68 -9.09 22.61 3.15
CA PRO A 68 -7.66 22.36 2.92
C PRO A 68 -7.42 21.19 1.95
N ALA A 69 -8.22 20.12 2.01
CA ALA A 69 -8.08 19.03 1.04
C ALA A 69 -8.41 19.48 -0.39
N SER A 70 -9.43 20.33 -0.57
CA SER A 70 -9.76 20.86 -1.91
C SER A 70 -8.65 21.76 -2.45
N GLU A 71 -7.99 22.53 -1.61
CA GLU A 71 -6.81 23.33 -1.98
C GLU A 71 -5.66 22.45 -2.43
N ASN A 72 -5.38 21.35 -1.70
CA ASN A 72 -4.35 20.38 -2.08
C ASN A 72 -4.68 19.68 -3.40
N TYR A 73 -5.93 19.23 -3.60
CA TYR A 73 -6.32 18.64 -4.87
C TYR A 73 -6.34 19.64 -6.04
N ALA A 74 -6.59 20.93 -5.78
CA ALA A 74 -6.50 21.96 -6.82
C ALA A 74 -5.09 22.07 -7.41
N ILE A 75 -4.02 21.87 -6.61
CA ILE A 75 -2.63 21.79 -7.11
C ILE A 75 -2.48 20.65 -8.11
N LEU A 76 -3.22 19.55 -7.94
CA LEU A 76 -3.21 18.38 -8.83
C LEU A 76 -4.22 18.47 -9.99
N GLY A 77 -4.79 19.65 -10.24
CA GLY A 77 -5.81 19.83 -11.31
C GLY A 77 -7.22 19.41 -10.88
N GLY A 78 -7.50 19.34 -9.57
CA GLY A 78 -8.83 19.11 -9.00
C GLY A 78 -9.17 17.64 -8.72
N ARG A 79 -8.26 16.70 -8.97
CA ARG A 79 -8.49 15.25 -8.79
C ARG A 79 -7.23 14.52 -8.33
N SER A 80 -7.41 13.31 -7.80
CA SER A 80 -6.31 12.40 -7.47
C SER A 80 -5.87 11.62 -8.72
N PRO A 81 -4.56 11.46 -8.99
CA PRO A 81 -4.07 10.60 -10.06
C PRO A 81 -4.10 9.11 -9.69
N LEU A 82 -4.47 8.76 -8.45
CA LEU A 82 -4.30 7.43 -7.89
C LEU A 82 -5.03 6.33 -8.66
N LEU A 83 -6.24 6.59 -9.17
CA LEU A 83 -6.99 5.61 -9.95
C LEU A 83 -6.29 5.31 -11.28
N GLU A 84 -5.90 6.34 -12.02
CA GLU A 84 -5.22 6.21 -13.32
C GLU A 84 -3.90 5.43 -13.17
N LEU A 85 -3.10 5.77 -12.15
CA LEU A 85 -1.84 5.08 -11.86
C LEU A 85 -2.07 3.62 -11.41
N THR A 86 -3.14 3.35 -10.64
CA THR A 86 -3.51 1.97 -10.27
C THR A 86 -3.97 1.15 -11.48
N GLU A 87 -4.69 1.77 -12.43
CA GLU A 87 -5.06 1.13 -13.69
C GLU A 87 -3.83 0.81 -14.55
N GLU A 88 -2.84 1.71 -14.61
CA GLU A 88 -1.57 1.47 -15.29
C GLU A 88 -0.81 0.30 -14.67
N GLN A 89 -0.71 0.25 -13.35
CA GLN A 89 -0.12 -0.88 -12.63
C GLN A 89 -0.86 -2.19 -12.93
N GLY A 90 -2.20 -2.16 -12.92
CA GLY A 90 -3.04 -3.31 -13.25
C GLY A 90 -2.79 -3.83 -14.66
N ARG A 91 -2.79 -2.93 -15.67
CA ARG A 91 -2.52 -3.29 -17.07
C ARG A 91 -1.11 -3.87 -17.26
N ALA A 92 -0.09 -3.25 -16.64
CA ALA A 92 1.28 -3.72 -16.71
C ALA A 92 1.42 -5.11 -16.05
N LEU A 93 0.79 -5.32 -14.90
CA LEU A 93 0.76 -6.60 -14.20
C LEU A 93 0.10 -7.70 -15.05
N GLU A 94 -1.06 -7.41 -15.66
CA GLU A 94 -1.75 -8.34 -16.57
C GLU A 94 -0.85 -8.78 -17.73
N GLN A 95 -0.13 -7.85 -18.35
CA GLN A 95 0.80 -8.16 -19.44
C GLN A 95 1.87 -9.16 -19.01
N VAL A 96 2.51 -8.92 -17.84
CA VAL A 96 3.56 -9.81 -17.31
C VAL A 96 3.02 -11.17 -16.89
N LEU A 97 1.82 -11.24 -16.31
CA LEU A 97 1.19 -12.49 -15.88
C LEU A 97 0.76 -13.33 -17.08
N ASN A 98 0.18 -12.72 -18.10
CA ASN A 98 -0.33 -13.41 -19.29
C ASN A 98 0.76 -13.83 -20.27
N ALA A 99 1.94 -13.20 -20.23
CA ALA A 99 3.05 -13.48 -21.14
C ALA A 99 3.55 -14.94 -21.07
N THR A 100 3.43 -15.60 -19.89
CA THR A 100 3.87 -17.00 -19.71
C THR A 100 2.85 -18.02 -20.23
N GLY A 101 1.61 -17.62 -20.46
CA GLY A 101 0.54 -18.51 -20.89
C GLY A 101 0.03 -19.49 -19.82
N GLU A 102 0.49 -19.39 -18.57
CA GLU A 102 0.08 -20.26 -17.46
C GLU A 102 -1.34 -20.01 -16.96
N MET A 103 -1.83 -18.77 -17.14
CA MET A 103 -3.14 -18.31 -16.69
C MET A 103 -3.72 -17.27 -17.66
N GLU A 104 -5.01 -17.00 -17.52
CA GLU A 104 -5.69 -15.81 -18.03
C GLU A 104 -5.90 -14.89 -16.84
N ALA A 105 -4.95 -13.95 -16.62
CA ALA A 105 -5.01 -12.99 -15.52
C ALA A 105 -5.74 -11.73 -15.94
N LYS A 106 -6.59 -11.19 -15.05
CA LYS A 106 -7.23 -9.89 -15.17
C LYS A 106 -7.22 -9.17 -13.84
N SER A 107 -6.82 -7.90 -13.87
CA SER A 107 -6.81 -7.02 -12.71
C SER A 107 -8.17 -6.38 -12.51
N PHE A 108 -8.56 -6.25 -11.25
CA PHE A 108 -9.75 -5.55 -10.80
C PHE A 108 -9.34 -4.61 -9.67
N ILE A 109 -9.85 -3.39 -9.66
CA ILE A 109 -9.47 -2.40 -8.68
C ILE A 109 -10.57 -2.27 -7.63
N ALA A 110 -10.21 -2.36 -6.36
CA ALA A 110 -11.08 -2.11 -5.23
C ALA A 110 -10.49 -0.99 -4.37
N MET A 111 -10.97 0.23 -4.62
CA MET A 111 -10.62 1.39 -3.80
C MET A 111 -11.39 1.35 -2.48
N ARG A 112 -10.70 1.77 -1.39
CA ARG A 112 -11.31 1.70 -0.06
C ARG A 112 -12.30 2.84 0.22
N TYR A 113 -11.99 4.05 -0.24
CA TYR A 113 -12.76 5.25 0.13
C TYR A 113 -13.34 6.03 -1.04
N TRP A 114 -13.07 5.62 -2.28
CA TRP A 114 -13.66 6.18 -3.48
C TRP A 114 -13.88 5.10 -4.55
N HIS A 115 -14.41 5.47 -5.70
CA HIS A 115 -14.71 4.55 -6.79
C HIS A 115 -13.46 4.09 -7.57
N PRO A 116 -13.47 2.85 -8.09
CA PRO A 116 -14.46 1.79 -7.86
C PRO A 116 -14.35 1.18 -6.45
N MET A 117 -15.43 1.18 -5.70
CA MET A 117 -15.45 0.58 -4.36
C MET A 117 -15.51 -0.95 -4.40
N SER A 118 -15.33 -1.61 -3.26
CA SER A 118 -15.34 -3.08 -3.16
C SER A 118 -16.60 -3.72 -3.71
N ASP A 119 -17.79 -3.10 -3.56
CA ASP A 119 -19.06 -3.63 -4.10
C ASP A 119 -19.05 -3.64 -5.64
N GLU A 120 -18.59 -2.57 -6.27
CA GLU A 120 -18.48 -2.44 -7.73
C GLU A 120 -17.44 -3.42 -8.28
N CYS A 121 -16.30 -3.50 -7.61
CA CYS A 121 -15.25 -4.44 -7.96
C CYS A 121 -15.73 -5.90 -7.86
N ALA A 122 -16.41 -6.26 -6.76
CA ALA A 122 -16.94 -7.61 -6.57
C ALA A 122 -17.98 -7.97 -7.64
N ALA A 123 -18.84 -7.04 -8.04
CA ALA A 123 -19.79 -7.24 -9.13
C ALA A 123 -19.07 -7.51 -10.47
N ALA A 124 -18.02 -6.75 -10.77
CA ALA A 124 -17.21 -6.93 -11.97
C ALA A 124 -16.44 -8.29 -11.97
N VAL A 125 -15.87 -8.68 -10.83
CA VAL A 125 -15.21 -9.98 -10.64
C VAL A 125 -16.20 -11.12 -10.84
N LYS A 126 -17.42 -11.03 -10.24
CA LYS A 126 -18.46 -12.04 -10.40
C LYS A 126 -18.88 -12.19 -11.86
N ALA A 127 -19.09 -11.06 -12.57
CA ALA A 127 -19.46 -11.06 -13.98
C ALA A 127 -18.37 -11.69 -14.88
N TRP A 128 -17.10 -11.51 -14.52
CA TRP A 128 -15.98 -12.12 -15.24
C TRP A 128 -15.85 -13.63 -14.98
N ALA A 129 -16.45 -14.14 -13.91
CA ALA A 129 -16.46 -15.55 -13.52
C ALA A 129 -15.07 -16.20 -13.47
N PRO A 130 -14.18 -15.77 -12.53
CA PRO A 130 -12.85 -16.35 -12.37
C PRO A 130 -12.91 -17.76 -11.80
N ASP A 131 -11.85 -18.54 -12.07
CA ASP A 131 -11.62 -19.82 -11.41
C ASP A 131 -10.96 -19.63 -10.04
N GLU A 132 -10.16 -18.56 -9.89
CA GLU A 132 -9.42 -18.21 -8.67
C GLU A 132 -9.39 -16.68 -8.51
N ILE A 133 -9.33 -16.22 -7.25
CA ILE A 133 -9.17 -14.80 -6.90
C ILE A 133 -7.92 -14.64 -6.05
N LEU A 134 -7.12 -13.63 -6.37
CA LEU A 134 -5.99 -13.19 -5.56
C LEU A 134 -6.18 -11.75 -5.15
N LEU A 135 -6.19 -11.50 -3.83
CA LEU A 135 -6.25 -10.16 -3.25
C LEU A 135 -4.83 -9.64 -3.06
N LEU A 136 -4.50 -8.58 -3.78
CA LEU A 136 -3.17 -7.96 -3.80
C LEU A 136 -3.27 -6.50 -3.32
N PRO A 137 -2.96 -6.21 -2.06
CA PRO A 137 -2.89 -4.84 -1.59
C PRO A 137 -1.70 -4.11 -2.22
N LEU A 138 -1.93 -2.90 -2.71
CA LEU A 138 -0.86 -1.99 -3.14
C LEU A 138 -0.31 -1.18 -1.96
N TYR A 139 -0.36 -1.76 -0.78
CA TYR A 139 0.27 -1.32 0.45
C TYR A 139 1.33 -2.35 0.83
N PRO A 140 2.63 -2.04 0.72
CA PRO A 140 3.69 -3.02 1.00
C PRO A 140 3.63 -3.51 2.45
N GLN A 141 3.32 -2.60 3.37
CA GLN A 141 3.20 -2.85 4.80
C GLN A 141 1.73 -3.04 5.18
N PHE A 142 1.45 -4.07 5.97
CA PHE A 142 0.11 -4.29 6.51
C PHE A 142 -0.19 -3.31 7.65
N SER A 143 -1.37 -2.70 7.58
CA SER A 143 -2.02 -2.08 8.73
C SER A 143 -3.49 -2.50 8.80
N THR A 144 -4.03 -2.50 10.03
CA THR A 144 -5.48 -2.65 10.26
C THR A 144 -6.29 -1.53 9.62
N THR A 145 -5.65 -0.36 9.39
CA THR A 145 -6.27 0.83 8.80
C THR A 145 -6.27 0.83 7.27
N THR A 146 -5.43 0.03 6.63
CA THR A 146 -5.30 -0.07 5.16
C THR A 146 -5.72 -1.46 4.66
N THR A 147 -4.77 -2.39 4.53
CA THR A 147 -5.04 -3.76 4.07
C THR A 147 -6.13 -4.43 4.88
N GLY A 148 -6.10 -4.31 6.21
CA GLY A 148 -7.12 -4.90 7.10
C GLY A 148 -8.52 -4.37 6.84
N SER A 149 -8.67 -3.05 6.67
CA SER A 149 -9.94 -2.42 6.32
C SER A 149 -10.44 -2.84 4.93
N SER A 150 -9.53 -2.90 3.94
CA SER A 150 -9.85 -3.32 2.57
C SER A 150 -10.29 -4.80 2.52
N MET A 151 -9.62 -5.69 3.27
CA MET A 151 -10.04 -7.10 3.38
C MET A 151 -11.46 -7.24 3.94
N ILE A 152 -11.79 -6.50 5.01
CA ILE A 152 -13.13 -6.52 5.60
C ILE A 152 -14.20 -6.00 4.62
N ALA A 153 -13.87 -4.96 3.87
CA ALA A 153 -14.77 -4.41 2.85
C ALA A 153 -14.99 -5.40 1.71
N TRP A 154 -13.92 -6.03 1.23
CA TRP A 154 -13.99 -7.06 0.19
C TRP A 154 -14.78 -8.29 0.62
N GLU A 155 -14.53 -8.84 1.82
CA GLU A 155 -15.26 -10.00 2.34
C GLU A 155 -16.79 -9.77 2.33
N LYS A 156 -17.24 -8.58 2.73
CA LYS A 156 -18.64 -8.20 2.68
C LYS A 156 -19.19 -8.09 1.26
N ALA A 157 -18.43 -7.43 0.38
CA ALA A 157 -18.81 -7.22 -1.01
C ALA A 157 -18.87 -8.55 -1.79
N ALA A 158 -17.88 -9.41 -1.61
CA ALA A 158 -17.82 -10.73 -2.22
C ALA A 158 -18.98 -11.63 -1.79
N ALA A 159 -19.30 -11.66 -0.48
CA ALA A 159 -20.45 -12.39 0.04
C ALA A 159 -21.76 -11.86 -0.54
N LYS A 160 -21.95 -10.54 -0.62
CA LYS A 160 -23.13 -9.89 -1.22
C LYS A 160 -23.27 -10.20 -2.71
N ALA A 161 -22.15 -10.27 -3.45
CA ALA A 161 -22.13 -10.61 -4.86
C ALA A 161 -22.26 -12.13 -5.12
N GLY A 162 -22.24 -12.97 -4.08
CA GLY A 162 -22.29 -14.43 -4.19
C GLY A 162 -21.06 -15.00 -4.90
N ILE A 163 -19.87 -14.53 -4.55
CA ILE A 163 -18.61 -15.04 -5.07
C ILE A 163 -18.19 -16.28 -4.25
N ASP A 164 -18.05 -17.42 -4.94
CA ASP A 164 -17.66 -18.70 -4.34
C ASP A 164 -16.26 -19.17 -4.79
N ALA A 165 -15.60 -18.44 -5.70
CA ALA A 165 -14.28 -18.80 -6.21
C ALA A 165 -13.24 -18.81 -5.08
N PRO A 166 -12.32 -19.79 -5.05
CA PRO A 166 -11.21 -19.83 -4.11
C PRO A 166 -10.45 -18.53 -4.10
N THR A 167 -10.27 -17.98 -2.90
CA THR A 167 -9.63 -16.66 -2.72
C THR A 167 -8.37 -16.79 -1.88
N THR A 168 -7.25 -16.31 -2.40
CA THR A 168 -5.98 -16.17 -1.69
C THR A 168 -5.71 -14.70 -1.41
N THR A 169 -5.35 -14.37 -0.18
CA THR A 169 -4.98 -13.01 0.23
C THR A 169 -3.48 -12.91 0.47
N LEU A 170 -2.79 -12.03 -0.23
CA LEU A 170 -1.46 -11.59 0.13
C LEU A 170 -1.59 -10.45 1.15
N CYS A 171 -1.12 -10.64 2.38
CA CYS A 171 -1.34 -9.64 3.43
C CYS A 171 -0.32 -8.50 3.43
N CYS A 172 0.92 -8.76 3.01
CA CYS A 172 2.01 -7.78 3.00
C CYS A 172 3.19 -8.29 2.16
N PHE A 173 4.04 -7.35 1.70
CA PHE A 173 5.26 -7.65 0.95
C PHE A 173 6.41 -6.68 1.30
N HIS A 174 6.42 -6.17 2.53
CA HIS A 174 7.33 -5.14 3.05
C HIS A 174 8.82 -5.45 2.91
N SER A 175 9.22 -6.71 2.82
CA SER A 175 10.61 -7.16 2.67
C SER A 175 10.76 -8.19 1.57
N ASP A 176 9.86 -8.18 0.57
CA ASP A 176 10.01 -8.99 -0.63
C ASP A 176 11.23 -8.53 -1.43
N ASP A 177 12.06 -9.47 -1.88
CA ASP A 177 13.32 -9.15 -2.57
C ASP A 177 13.09 -8.26 -3.80
N GLY A 178 12.07 -8.56 -4.62
CA GLY A 178 11.77 -7.77 -5.80
C GLY A 178 11.27 -6.36 -5.46
N PHE A 179 10.45 -6.20 -4.41
CA PHE A 179 10.05 -4.89 -3.90
C PHE A 179 11.25 -4.09 -3.39
N VAL A 180 12.13 -4.73 -2.62
CA VAL A 180 13.35 -4.11 -2.09
C VAL A 180 14.30 -3.71 -3.21
N GLU A 181 14.50 -4.56 -4.21
CA GLU A 181 15.36 -4.29 -5.37
C GLU A 181 14.87 -3.13 -6.21
N SER A 182 13.59 -3.13 -6.59
CA SER A 182 13.02 -2.04 -7.37
C SER A 182 13.03 -0.71 -6.62
N THR A 183 12.68 -0.73 -5.33
CA THR A 183 12.76 0.46 -4.47
C THR A 183 14.19 0.97 -4.35
N ALA A 184 15.16 0.10 -4.09
CA ALA A 184 16.57 0.48 -3.99
C ALA A 184 17.10 1.05 -5.31
N ALA A 185 16.67 0.53 -6.47
CA ALA A 185 17.05 1.07 -7.77
C ALA A 185 16.53 2.50 -7.99
N ILE A 186 15.26 2.76 -7.64
CA ILE A 186 14.64 4.09 -7.71
C ILE A 186 15.36 5.07 -6.78
N VAL A 187 15.60 4.66 -5.53
CA VAL A 187 16.30 5.49 -4.53
C VAL A 187 17.74 5.75 -4.95
N ARG A 188 18.44 4.76 -5.52
CA ARG A 188 19.80 4.92 -6.05
C ARG A 188 19.85 5.96 -7.15
N ALA A 189 18.94 5.89 -8.13
CA ALA A 189 18.87 6.87 -9.21
C ALA A 189 18.63 8.29 -8.68
N ALA A 190 17.72 8.43 -7.71
CA ALA A 190 17.44 9.72 -7.06
C ALA A 190 18.65 10.23 -6.24
N TRP A 191 19.35 9.33 -5.53
CA TRP A 191 20.57 9.64 -4.78
C TRP A 191 21.68 10.12 -5.71
N ASP A 192 21.96 9.39 -6.78
CA ASP A 192 23.04 9.72 -7.71
C ASP A 192 22.77 11.07 -8.39
N LYS A 193 21.51 11.34 -8.76
CA LYS A 193 21.08 12.65 -9.25
C LYS A 193 21.30 13.76 -8.22
N ALA A 194 20.85 13.56 -6.98
CA ALA A 194 21.03 14.53 -5.90
C ALA A 194 22.51 14.80 -5.63
N ARG A 195 23.35 13.76 -5.62
CA ARG A 195 24.80 13.91 -5.42
C ARG A 195 25.49 14.66 -6.57
N ALA A 196 25.00 14.50 -7.80
CA ALA A 196 25.54 15.24 -8.96
C ALA A 196 25.21 16.75 -8.92
N GLU A 197 24.12 17.12 -8.25
CA GLU A 197 23.68 18.51 -8.12
C GLU A 197 24.24 19.23 -6.88
N LEU A 198 24.70 18.45 -5.86
CA LEU A 198 25.21 18.98 -4.60
C LEU A 198 26.72 19.25 -4.62
N ASP A 199 27.13 20.29 -3.89
CA ASP A 199 28.54 20.45 -3.53
C ASP A 199 29.02 19.19 -2.77
N PRO A 200 30.18 18.60 -3.13
CA PRO A 200 30.73 17.41 -2.45
C PRO A 200 30.87 17.55 -0.95
N ALA A 201 31.06 18.76 -0.43
CA ALA A 201 31.17 19.02 1.02
C ALA A 201 29.82 18.96 1.75
N VAL A 202 28.70 19.10 1.06
CA VAL A 202 27.37 19.04 1.66
C VAL A 202 26.98 17.59 1.88
N LYS A 203 26.66 17.22 3.12
CA LYS A 203 26.10 15.91 3.46
C LYS A 203 24.69 15.73 2.90
N LEU A 204 24.33 14.51 2.56
CA LEU A 204 22.99 14.14 2.10
C LEU A 204 22.42 13.04 3.00
N ARG A 205 21.27 13.30 3.60
CA ARG A 205 20.50 12.35 4.43
C ARG A 205 19.29 11.83 3.68
N ILE A 206 19.02 10.53 3.78
CA ILE A 206 17.76 9.96 3.28
C ILE A 206 16.73 9.99 4.41
N LEU A 207 15.57 10.61 4.13
CA LEU A 207 14.37 10.56 4.97
C LEU A 207 13.41 9.54 4.37
N PHE A 208 13.36 8.32 4.91
CA PHE A 208 12.37 7.34 4.51
C PHE A 208 11.03 7.69 5.19
N SER A 209 10.18 8.38 4.46
CA SER A 209 8.89 8.87 4.96
C SER A 209 7.78 7.86 4.69
N ALA A 210 6.99 7.56 5.72
CA ALA A 210 5.80 6.74 5.66
C ALA A 210 4.62 7.49 6.29
N HIS A 211 3.38 7.14 5.93
CA HIS A 211 2.22 7.73 6.61
C HIS A 211 2.24 7.39 8.09
N GLY A 212 2.06 8.38 8.95
CA GLY A 212 2.00 8.21 10.40
C GLY A 212 0.76 7.42 10.83
N LEU A 213 0.85 6.76 11.98
CA LEU A 213 -0.30 6.17 12.66
C LEU A 213 -0.36 6.64 14.11
N PRO A 214 -1.55 6.73 14.70
CA PRO A 214 -1.68 6.88 16.14
C PRO A 214 -0.94 5.78 16.89
N GLU A 215 -0.12 6.15 17.87
CA GLU A 215 0.66 5.20 18.68
C GLU A 215 -0.23 4.12 19.33
N SER A 216 -1.47 4.48 19.68
CA SER A 216 -2.46 3.55 20.22
C SER A 216 -2.83 2.40 19.28
N ILE A 217 -2.71 2.58 17.97
CA ILE A 217 -2.95 1.53 16.99
C ILE A 217 -1.80 0.52 17.01
N VAL A 218 -0.56 1.02 17.02
CA VAL A 218 0.65 0.19 17.03
C VAL A 218 0.78 -0.56 18.36
N THR A 219 0.54 0.10 19.49
CA THR A 219 0.56 -0.54 20.82
C THR A 219 -0.53 -1.58 21.00
N ALA A 220 -1.64 -1.47 20.27
CA ALA A 220 -2.68 -2.52 20.25
C ALA A 220 -2.27 -3.77 19.46
N GLY A 221 -1.14 -3.75 18.75
CA GLY A 221 -0.58 -4.93 18.06
C GLY A 221 -0.53 -4.83 16.54
N ASP A 222 -0.78 -3.64 15.96
CA ASP A 222 -0.63 -3.41 14.52
C ASP A 222 0.86 -3.51 14.13
N PRO A 223 1.24 -4.31 13.11
CA PRO A 223 2.62 -4.50 12.73
C PRO A 223 3.21 -3.39 11.84
N TYR A 224 2.45 -2.38 11.46
CA TYR A 224 2.81 -1.41 10.43
C TYR A 224 4.17 -0.75 10.67
N GLN A 225 4.37 -0.16 11.85
CA GLN A 225 5.62 0.52 12.17
C GLN A 225 6.82 -0.40 12.02
N TRP A 226 6.74 -1.61 12.60
CA TRP A 226 7.80 -2.61 12.48
C TRP A 226 8.04 -2.99 11.02
N GLN A 227 6.99 -3.17 10.21
CA GLN A 227 7.14 -3.51 8.80
C GLN A 227 7.76 -2.37 7.97
N VAL A 228 7.45 -1.11 8.27
CA VAL A 228 8.12 0.05 7.66
C VAL A 228 9.60 0.05 7.99
N GLU A 229 9.96 -0.14 9.26
CA GLU A 229 11.36 -0.22 9.70
C GLU A 229 12.12 -1.37 9.02
N GLN A 230 11.47 -2.54 8.82
CA GLN A 230 12.06 -3.64 8.06
C GLN A 230 12.24 -3.29 6.58
N SER A 231 11.26 -2.65 5.93
CA SER A 231 11.40 -2.18 4.55
C SER A 231 12.62 -1.28 4.40
N VAL A 232 12.76 -0.29 5.29
CA VAL A 232 13.89 0.64 5.27
C VAL A 232 15.22 -0.07 5.50
N ALA A 233 15.30 -0.98 6.49
CA ALA A 233 16.53 -1.72 6.76
C ALA A 233 16.99 -2.53 5.54
N HIS A 234 16.08 -3.21 4.84
CA HIS A 234 16.41 -3.99 3.65
C HIS A 234 16.79 -3.09 2.46
N VAL A 235 16.07 -2.00 2.22
CA VAL A 235 16.38 -1.05 1.14
C VAL A 235 17.71 -0.35 1.40
N ALA A 236 17.98 0.12 2.63
CA ALA A 236 19.26 0.75 3.00
C ALA A 236 20.45 -0.21 2.82
N ALA A 237 20.29 -1.46 3.25
CA ALA A 237 21.30 -2.50 3.02
C ALA A 237 21.53 -2.76 1.53
N LYS A 238 20.45 -2.81 0.72
CA LYS A 238 20.54 -3.04 -0.74
C LYS A 238 21.20 -1.88 -1.48
N LEU A 239 21.03 -0.64 -0.99
CA LEU A 239 21.71 0.53 -1.54
C LEU A 239 23.25 0.38 -1.47
N GLY A 240 23.80 -0.27 -0.43
CA GLY A 240 25.23 -0.51 -0.30
C GLY A 240 26.08 0.79 -0.27
N ILE A 241 25.52 1.89 0.23
CA ILE A 241 26.21 3.16 0.41
C ILE A 241 26.93 3.09 1.74
N ALA A 242 28.26 3.26 1.71
CA ALA A 242 29.05 3.32 2.95
C ALA A 242 28.61 4.53 3.81
N ASP A 243 28.48 4.31 5.11
CA ASP A 243 28.11 5.34 6.10
C ASP A 243 26.83 6.12 5.72
N LEU A 244 25.84 5.42 5.15
CA LEU A 244 24.56 6.01 4.73
C LEU A 244 23.87 6.69 5.91
N ASP A 245 23.78 8.02 5.87
CA ASP A 245 22.96 8.80 6.80
C ASP A 245 21.48 8.68 6.39
N HIS A 246 20.68 7.98 7.19
CA HIS A 246 19.25 7.80 6.91
C HIS A 246 18.43 7.69 8.20
N VAL A 247 17.15 7.99 8.08
CA VAL A 247 16.19 7.87 9.18
C VAL A 247 14.82 7.45 8.65
N VAL A 248 14.08 6.68 9.46
CA VAL A 248 12.65 6.42 9.26
C VAL A 248 11.87 7.53 9.94
N CYS A 249 10.99 8.19 9.20
CA CYS A 249 10.13 9.24 9.72
C CYS A 249 8.69 9.08 9.23
N TYR A 250 7.77 9.83 9.87
CA TYR A 250 6.34 9.63 9.63
C TYR A 250 5.65 10.96 9.35
N GLN A 251 4.91 11.02 8.24
CA GLN A 251 4.19 12.20 7.74
C GLN A 251 2.69 12.18 8.12
N SER A 252 1.98 13.26 7.79
CA SER A 252 0.51 13.35 7.78
C SER A 252 -0.15 13.22 9.17
N ARG A 253 0.34 13.92 10.18
CA ARG A 253 -0.30 13.99 11.49
C ARG A 253 -1.58 14.81 11.41
N VAL A 254 -2.74 14.16 11.57
CA VAL A 254 -4.04 14.82 11.34
C VAL A 254 -4.87 15.10 12.60
N THR A 255 -4.43 14.64 13.78
CA THR A 255 -5.16 14.78 15.05
C THR A 255 -4.21 15.06 16.21
N PRO A 256 -4.68 15.66 17.34
CA PRO A 256 -3.83 16.01 18.47
C PRO A 256 -3.39 14.82 19.35
N GLN A 257 -3.75 13.59 19.01
CA GLN A 257 -3.29 12.40 19.73
C GLN A 257 -1.80 12.12 19.46
N LYS A 258 -1.17 11.28 20.27
CA LYS A 258 0.21 10.87 20.07
C LYS A 258 0.33 9.97 18.87
N TRP A 259 1.25 10.29 17.97
CA TRP A 259 1.57 9.55 16.74
C TRP A 259 2.92 8.88 16.85
N ILE A 260 3.14 7.82 16.08
CA ILE A 260 4.48 7.25 15.92
C ILE A 260 5.42 8.29 15.33
N GLY A 261 6.70 8.17 15.64
CA GLY A 261 7.72 9.17 15.25
C GLY A 261 9.11 8.58 15.08
N PRO A 262 10.07 9.44 14.74
CA PRO A 262 9.98 10.90 14.60
C PRO A 262 9.07 11.33 13.45
N SER A 263 8.57 12.58 13.49
CA SER A 263 7.84 13.11 12.33
C SER A 263 8.79 13.54 11.23
N THR A 264 8.26 13.62 10.00
CA THR A 264 9.04 14.12 8.87
C THR A 264 9.41 15.58 9.09
N GLU A 265 8.51 16.40 9.67
CA GLU A 265 8.75 17.79 10.01
C GLU A 265 9.88 17.94 11.04
N ASP A 266 9.89 17.12 12.13
CA ASP A 266 10.96 17.13 13.14
C ASP A 266 12.32 16.81 12.50
N GLU A 267 12.36 15.88 11.53
CA GLU A 267 13.59 15.52 10.83
C GLU A 267 14.03 16.55 9.80
N LEU A 268 13.11 17.27 9.17
CA LEU A 268 13.43 18.43 8.32
C LEU A 268 14.04 19.57 9.17
N GLU A 269 13.44 19.90 10.31
CA GLU A 269 13.97 20.91 11.23
C GLU A 269 15.39 20.52 11.69
N ARG A 270 15.60 19.26 12.08
CA ARG A 270 16.91 18.73 12.46
C ARG A 270 17.93 18.86 11.33
N ALA A 271 17.55 18.49 10.09
CA ALA A 271 18.44 18.60 8.93
C ALA A 271 18.81 20.07 8.63
N GLY A 272 17.88 21.01 8.82
CA GLY A 272 18.14 22.43 8.70
C GLY A 272 19.16 22.95 9.72
N HIS A 273 19.04 22.56 10.99
CA HIS A 273 20.00 22.88 12.02
C HIS A 273 21.39 22.29 11.76
N GLU A 274 21.46 21.07 11.27
CA GLU A 274 22.70 20.37 10.94
C GLU A 274 23.29 20.78 9.59
N LYS A 275 22.58 21.59 8.80
CA LYS A 275 22.97 21.99 7.42
C LYS A 275 23.20 20.79 6.49
N VAL A 276 22.33 19.82 6.57
CA VAL A 276 22.37 18.59 5.76
C VAL A 276 21.29 18.69 4.68
N ALA A 277 21.62 18.39 3.43
CA ALA A 277 20.64 18.21 2.35
C ALA A 277 19.82 16.94 2.58
N VAL A 278 18.59 16.89 2.09
CA VAL A 278 17.72 15.74 2.27
C VAL A 278 17.24 15.14 0.94
N LEU A 279 17.14 13.81 0.92
CA LEU A 279 16.42 13.03 -0.10
C LEU A 279 15.25 12.33 0.59
N VAL A 280 14.02 12.76 0.32
CA VAL A 280 12.82 12.14 0.87
C VAL A 280 12.39 10.96 0.00
N VAL A 281 12.10 9.82 0.64
CA VAL A 281 11.70 8.56 -0.01
C VAL A 281 10.35 8.11 0.53
N PRO A 282 9.28 8.05 -0.29
CA PRO A 282 7.94 7.62 0.13
C PRO A 282 7.87 6.08 0.25
N ILE A 283 8.43 5.50 1.31
CA ILE A 283 8.67 4.05 1.46
C ILE A 283 7.38 3.22 1.60
N ALA A 284 6.27 3.81 1.99
CA ALA A 284 4.99 3.12 2.19
C ALA A 284 3.99 3.32 1.04
N PHE A 285 4.37 4.03 0.00
CA PHE A 285 3.50 4.41 -1.12
C PHE A 285 4.02 3.81 -2.42
N THR A 286 3.17 3.03 -3.09
CA THR A 286 3.52 2.40 -4.38
C THR A 286 3.02 3.16 -5.59
N SER A 287 2.27 4.25 -5.38
CA SER A 287 1.77 5.16 -6.42
C SER A 287 1.83 6.59 -5.94
N GLU A 288 2.01 7.52 -6.87
CA GLU A 288 1.90 8.95 -6.60
C GLU A 288 0.45 9.35 -6.29
N HIS A 289 0.27 10.27 -5.36
CA HIS A 289 -1.02 10.80 -4.92
C HIS A 289 -0.83 12.12 -4.17
N SER A 290 -1.87 12.65 -3.52
CA SER A 290 -1.77 13.95 -2.83
C SER A 290 -0.71 13.98 -1.71
N GLU A 291 -0.50 12.87 -0.99
CA GLU A 291 0.49 12.79 0.09
C GLU A 291 1.94 12.71 -0.40
N THR A 292 2.16 12.45 -1.70
CA THR A 292 3.49 12.49 -2.31
C THR A 292 3.68 13.77 -3.16
N LEU A 293 2.70 14.10 -4.02
CA LEU A 293 2.81 15.19 -4.97
C LEU A 293 2.50 16.58 -4.36
N VAL A 294 1.76 16.63 -3.25
CA VAL A 294 1.48 17.90 -2.54
C VAL A 294 2.26 17.96 -1.25
N GLU A 295 2.06 17.02 -0.33
CA GLU A 295 2.69 17.06 1.00
C GLU A 295 4.22 16.98 0.89
N LEU A 296 4.79 16.01 0.13
CA LEU A 296 6.24 15.90 0.00
C LEU A 296 6.84 16.87 -1.02
N ASP A 297 6.20 17.11 -2.19
CA ASP A 297 6.81 17.93 -3.23
C ASP A 297 6.58 19.44 -3.04
N VAL A 298 5.50 19.84 -2.36
CA VAL A 298 5.17 21.26 -2.15
C VAL A 298 5.35 21.64 -0.69
N GLU A 299 4.53 21.08 0.23
CA GLU A 299 4.47 21.51 1.62
C GLU A 299 5.82 21.30 2.33
N TYR A 300 6.40 20.11 2.27
CA TYR A 300 7.68 19.83 2.93
C TYR A 300 8.89 20.46 2.23
N ARG A 301 8.81 20.75 0.94
CA ARG A 301 9.83 21.55 0.26
C ARG A 301 9.84 22.99 0.77
N GLU A 302 8.66 23.60 0.94
CA GLU A 302 8.54 24.93 1.53
C GLU A 302 9.04 24.97 2.99
N GLU A 303 8.78 23.91 3.77
CA GLU A 303 9.30 23.79 5.13
C GLU A 303 10.82 23.64 5.15
N ALA A 304 11.37 22.83 4.25
CA ALA A 304 12.80 22.66 4.10
C ALA A 304 13.51 24.01 3.78
N GLU A 305 12.90 24.84 2.95
CA GLU A 305 13.38 26.19 2.67
C GLU A 305 13.35 27.08 3.92
N LYS A 306 12.25 27.05 4.70
CA LYS A 306 12.09 27.80 5.95
C LYS A 306 13.14 27.39 7.01
N PHE A 307 13.45 26.09 7.09
CA PHE A 307 14.50 25.56 7.99
C PHE A 307 15.92 25.80 7.47
N GLY A 308 16.08 26.29 6.25
CA GLY A 308 17.37 26.58 5.63
C GLY A 308 18.17 25.31 5.31
N ILE A 309 17.48 24.26 4.88
CA ILE A 309 18.10 23.03 4.36
C ILE A 309 18.83 23.36 3.05
N PRO A 310 20.10 22.92 2.87
CA PRO A 310 20.89 23.28 1.68
C PRO A 310 20.27 22.85 0.36
N ALA A 311 19.62 21.69 0.31
CA ALA A 311 18.87 21.22 -0.85
C ALA A 311 17.84 20.15 -0.45
N TYR A 312 16.72 20.10 -1.15
CA TYR A 312 15.64 19.14 -0.95
C TYR A 312 15.37 18.36 -2.23
N PHE A 313 15.45 17.05 -2.14
CA PHE A 313 15.17 16.11 -3.22
C PHE A 313 14.09 15.11 -2.79
N ARG A 314 13.38 14.51 -3.75
CA ARG A 314 12.44 13.42 -3.53
C ARG A 314 12.63 12.31 -4.55
N ALA A 315 12.64 11.08 -4.09
CA ALA A 315 12.58 9.90 -4.93
C ALA A 315 11.11 9.62 -5.34
N PRO A 316 10.81 9.30 -6.60
CA PRO A 316 9.44 8.98 -7.02
C PRO A 316 8.93 7.70 -6.34
N ALA A 317 7.59 7.56 -6.22
CA ALA A 317 6.97 6.28 -5.91
C ALA A 317 7.15 5.30 -7.08
N GLN A 318 6.94 4.00 -6.84
CA GLN A 318 7.19 2.97 -7.85
C GLN A 318 6.30 3.11 -9.10
N ASN A 319 5.04 3.50 -8.94
CA ASN A 319 4.05 3.51 -10.03
C ASN A 319 4.11 2.21 -10.85
N SER A 320 4.23 2.30 -12.17
CA SER A 320 4.36 1.16 -13.10
C SER A 320 5.82 0.81 -13.43
N ASP A 321 6.77 1.07 -12.51
CA ASP A 321 8.18 0.66 -12.69
C ASP A 321 8.27 -0.82 -13.06
N PRO A 322 9.02 -1.20 -14.12
CA PRO A 322 9.07 -2.58 -14.58
C PRO A 322 9.58 -3.57 -13.53
N GLY A 323 10.53 -3.18 -12.69
CA GLY A 323 11.05 -3.99 -11.59
C GLY A 323 9.99 -4.24 -10.53
N PHE A 324 9.24 -3.19 -10.16
CA PHE A 324 8.14 -3.31 -9.23
C PHE A 324 7.00 -4.18 -9.79
N ILE A 325 6.60 -4.00 -11.04
CA ILE A 325 5.57 -4.83 -11.68
C ILE A 325 6.00 -6.31 -11.77
N ALA A 326 7.28 -6.58 -12.07
CA ALA A 326 7.83 -7.93 -12.05
C ALA A 326 7.78 -8.54 -10.64
N SER A 327 8.06 -7.76 -9.59
CA SER A 327 7.91 -8.17 -8.20
C SER A 327 6.46 -8.54 -7.88
N LEU A 328 5.48 -7.69 -8.23
CA LEU A 328 4.06 -7.98 -8.05
C LEU A 328 3.64 -9.27 -8.77
N ALA A 329 4.09 -9.48 -10.00
CA ALA A 329 3.81 -10.70 -10.76
C ALA A 329 4.40 -11.95 -10.09
N SER A 330 5.62 -11.85 -9.54
CA SER A 330 6.25 -12.93 -8.77
C SER A 330 5.45 -13.23 -7.49
N LEU A 331 5.01 -12.21 -6.77
CA LEU A 331 4.15 -12.35 -5.59
C LEU A 331 2.84 -13.06 -5.91
N VAL A 332 2.18 -12.69 -7.02
CA VAL A 332 0.95 -13.35 -7.49
C VAL A 332 1.19 -14.83 -7.75
N ARG A 333 2.24 -15.19 -8.49
CA ARG A 333 2.57 -16.59 -8.78
C ARG A 333 2.88 -17.40 -7.51
N ARG A 334 3.68 -16.85 -6.60
CA ARG A 334 4.04 -17.50 -5.33
C ARG A 334 2.82 -17.65 -4.39
N ALA A 335 1.99 -16.63 -4.30
CA ALA A 335 0.77 -16.69 -3.50
C ALA A 335 -0.18 -17.77 -4.02
N ARG A 336 -0.39 -17.82 -5.33
CA ARG A 336 -1.19 -18.85 -6.00
C ARG A 336 -0.63 -20.25 -5.76
N ALA A 337 0.68 -20.47 -5.96
CA ALA A 337 1.34 -21.74 -5.74
C ALA A 337 1.36 -22.21 -4.27
N SER A 338 1.08 -21.31 -3.32
CA SER A 338 1.06 -21.65 -1.89
C SER A 338 -0.14 -22.48 -1.46
N GLU A 339 -1.21 -22.53 -2.26
CA GLU A 339 -2.50 -23.17 -1.96
C GLU A 339 -3.11 -22.73 -0.62
N ARG A 340 -2.79 -21.52 -0.16
CA ARG A 340 -3.24 -20.95 1.11
C ARG A 340 -4.25 -19.84 0.86
N SER A 341 -5.24 -19.75 1.73
CA SER A 341 -6.19 -18.61 1.71
C SER A 341 -5.57 -17.29 2.21
N LEU A 342 -4.45 -17.37 2.95
CA LEU A 342 -3.70 -16.23 3.47
C LEU A 342 -2.20 -16.50 3.40
N CYS A 343 -1.45 -15.59 2.80
CA CYS A 343 0.02 -15.63 2.74
C CYS A 343 0.63 -14.23 2.93
N SER A 344 1.90 -14.18 3.31
CA SER A 344 2.78 -13.02 3.20
C SER A 344 3.69 -13.21 1.97
N PHE A 345 4.57 -12.24 1.69
CA PHE A 345 5.62 -12.38 0.69
C PHE A 345 6.51 -13.64 0.90
N ALA A 346 6.66 -14.10 2.14
CA ALA A 346 7.39 -15.33 2.50
C ALA A 346 6.46 -16.53 2.77
N GLY A 347 5.20 -16.44 2.36
CA GLY A 347 4.20 -17.49 2.52
C GLY A 347 3.61 -17.61 3.93
N ALA A 348 4.37 -17.32 4.98
CA ALA A 348 3.97 -17.48 6.38
C ALA A 348 4.13 -16.18 7.18
N ARG A 349 3.74 -16.19 8.46
CA ARG A 349 3.89 -15.04 9.37
C ARG A 349 5.35 -14.64 9.49
N GLN A 350 5.63 -13.37 9.26
CA GLN A 350 6.94 -12.74 9.46
C GLN A 350 6.96 -11.86 10.72
N CYS A 351 5.83 -11.26 11.07
CA CYS A 351 5.73 -10.33 12.19
C CYS A 351 6.02 -11.03 13.53
N PRO A 352 6.81 -10.41 14.43
CA PRO A 352 7.03 -10.88 15.81
C PRO A 352 5.72 -11.13 16.58
N LYS A 353 5.81 -11.92 17.65
CA LYS A 353 4.62 -12.39 18.40
C LYS A 353 3.79 -11.26 19.01
N GLN A 354 4.41 -10.15 19.41
CA GLN A 354 3.74 -8.98 19.98
C GLN A 354 2.75 -8.30 19.02
N HIS A 355 2.91 -8.49 17.71
CA HIS A 355 1.97 -7.95 16.72
C HIS A 355 0.76 -8.88 16.56
N GLY A 356 -0.17 -8.81 17.52
CA GLY A 356 -1.38 -9.64 17.57
C GLY A 356 -2.37 -9.35 16.44
N ASP A 357 -2.33 -8.16 15.86
CA ASP A 357 -3.19 -7.72 14.77
C ASP A 357 -2.69 -8.16 13.37
N CYS A 358 -1.51 -8.78 13.28
CA CYS A 358 -1.06 -9.44 12.05
C CYS A 358 -2.11 -10.45 11.56
N PRO A 359 -2.50 -10.46 10.26
CA PRO A 359 -3.53 -11.36 9.72
C PRO A 359 -3.29 -12.84 10.05
N HIS A 360 -2.05 -13.30 9.97
CA HIS A 360 -1.68 -14.67 10.33
C HIS A 360 -1.89 -14.97 11.83
N ALA A 361 -1.65 -13.98 12.73
CA ALA A 361 -1.92 -14.14 14.15
C ALA A 361 -3.43 -14.27 14.40
N ARG A 362 -4.22 -13.39 13.80
CA ARG A 362 -5.69 -13.43 13.90
C ARG A 362 -6.27 -14.70 13.32
N ALA A 363 -5.76 -15.22 12.21
CA ALA A 363 -6.19 -16.49 11.62
C ALA A 363 -5.92 -17.68 12.57
N ALA A 364 -4.72 -17.72 13.17
CA ALA A 364 -4.37 -18.76 14.15
C ALA A 364 -5.27 -18.73 15.40
N GLN A 365 -5.57 -17.53 15.92
CA GLN A 365 -6.49 -17.35 17.05
C GLN A 365 -7.92 -17.82 16.72
N ARG A 366 -8.44 -17.51 15.54
CA ARG A 366 -9.76 -17.98 15.08
C ARG A 366 -9.81 -19.52 15.01
N GLN A 367 -8.77 -20.16 14.49
CA GLN A 367 -8.69 -21.63 14.42
C GLN A 367 -8.64 -22.28 15.80
N GLN A 368 -7.87 -21.71 16.75
CA GLN A 368 -7.81 -22.21 18.12
C GLN A 368 -9.16 -22.05 18.83
N GLY A 369 -9.83 -20.91 18.67
CA GLY A 369 -11.16 -20.69 19.25
C GLY A 369 -12.23 -21.62 18.67
N ALA A 370 -12.16 -21.95 17.37
CA ALA A 370 -13.06 -22.91 16.75
C ALA A 370 -12.84 -24.34 17.27
N ARG A 371 -11.57 -24.76 17.41
CA ARG A 371 -11.24 -26.09 18.00
C ARG A 371 -11.68 -26.22 19.46
N ALA A 372 -11.52 -25.17 20.25
CA ALA A 372 -11.96 -25.18 21.63
C ALA A 372 -13.50 -25.32 21.78
N LYS A 373 -14.27 -24.71 20.86
CA LYS A 373 -15.74 -24.83 20.83
C LYS A 373 -16.24 -26.19 20.34
N VAL A 374 -15.46 -26.94 19.59
CA VAL A 374 -15.81 -28.30 19.13
C VAL A 374 -15.46 -29.35 20.22
N ALA A 375 -14.48 -29.02 21.09
CA ALA A 375 -14.02 -29.90 22.17
C ALA A 375 -14.79 -29.73 23.50
N ALA A 376 -15.65 -28.70 23.60
CA ALA A 376 -16.53 -28.42 24.74
C ALA A 376 -17.97 -28.83 24.44
#